data_0307f030310e7a628f3c868e2083583b
#
_entry.id   0307f030310e7a628f3c868e2083583b
#
_cell.length_a   1.000
_cell.length_b   1.000
_cell.length_c   1.000
_cell.angle_alpha   90.00
_cell.angle_beta   90.00
_cell.angle_gamma   90.00
#
_symmetry.space_group_name_H-M   'P 1'
#
loop_
_entity.id
_entity.type
_entity.pdbx_description
1 polymer ?
#
loop_
_entity_poly.entity_id
_entity_poly.type
_entity_poly.pdbx_seq_one_letter_code
_entity_poly.pdbx_strand_id
1 'polypeptide(L)'
;MKECGFGRILKKYCDTVWEYDARTDKMFIHHDRMFPDMQGKQYTTKELDELYSKILFKADCAVWKKYLSRRALLRILGSDSGSAEFELRFEYSDREPEWYKINIERLDENRLIISDKNIYGDIKKFSLQR
;
A
#
# COMPACT_ATOMS: atom_id res chain seq x y z
N MET A 1 16.81 -11.45 4.04
CA MET A 1 16.72 -11.23 2.59
C MET A 1 17.27 -9.85 2.25
N LYS A 2 18.12 -9.79 1.27
CA LYS A 2 18.66 -8.50 0.84
C LYS A 2 17.58 -7.69 0.14
N GLU A 3 17.51 -6.43 0.47
CA GLU A 3 16.64 -5.49 -0.20
C GLU A 3 17.08 -5.33 -1.67
N CYS A 4 16.14 -5.41 -2.61
CA CYS A 4 16.46 -5.17 -4.00
C CYS A 4 16.68 -3.66 -4.26
N GLY A 5 17.44 -3.32 -5.31
CA GLY A 5 17.70 -1.93 -5.67
C GLY A 5 16.43 -1.13 -5.94
N PHE A 6 15.40 -1.78 -6.47
CA PHE A 6 14.09 -1.19 -6.73
C PHE A 6 13.43 -0.73 -5.42
N GLY A 7 13.47 -1.56 -4.37
CA GLY A 7 12.93 -1.20 -3.05
C GLY A 7 13.63 0.00 -2.45
N ARG A 8 14.96 0.11 -2.62
CA ARG A 8 15.72 1.26 -2.12
C ARG A 8 15.35 2.55 -2.82
N ILE A 9 15.11 2.50 -4.11
CA ILE A 9 14.68 3.67 -4.88
C ILE A 9 13.30 4.13 -4.40
N LEU A 10 12.37 3.20 -4.23
CA LEU A 10 11.01 3.51 -3.78
C LEU A 10 10.99 4.10 -2.37
N LYS A 11 11.87 3.66 -1.48
CA LYS A 11 11.95 4.21 -0.12
C LYS A 11 12.22 5.71 -0.08
N LYS A 12 12.87 6.27 -1.09
CA LYS A 12 13.14 7.71 -1.16
C LYS A 12 11.90 8.52 -1.50
N TYR A 13 10.94 7.92 -2.20
CA TYR A 13 9.80 8.62 -2.79
C TYR A 13 8.46 8.16 -2.25
N CYS A 14 8.43 7.04 -1.52
CA CYS A 14 7.21 6.44 -1.02
C CYS A 14 7.26 6.29 0.50
N ASP A 15 6.11 6.44 1.14
CA ASP A 15 5.98 6.27 2.60
C ASP A 15 5.94 4.79 2.99
N THR A 16 5.45 3.94 2.10
CA THR A 16 5.31 2.50 2.31
C THR A 16 5.69 1.76 1.05
N VAL A 17 6.41 0.65 1.20
CA VAL A 17 6.76 -0.25 0.10
C VAL A 17 6.60 -1.68 0.58
N TRP A 18 5.68 -2.42 -0.04
CA TRP A 18 5.42 -3.83 0.23
C TRP A 18 5.63 -4.66 -1.03
N GLU A 19 6.03 -5.90 -0.85
CA GLU A 19 6.14 -6.86 -1.95
C GLU A 19 5.26 -8.06 -1.66
N TYR A 20 4.30 -8.32 -2.55
CA TYR A 20 3.37 -9.43 -2.41
C TYR A 20 3.82 -10.63 -3.23
N ASP A 21 3.87 -11.80 -2.61
CA ASP A 21 4.13 -13.08 -3.28
C ASP A 21 2.84 -13.88 -3.34
N ALA A 22 2.29 -14.04 -4.55
CA ALA A 22 1.03 -14.72 -4.77
C ALA A 22 1.10 -16.24 -4.47
N ARG A 23 2.29 -16.81 -4.53
CA ARG A 23 2.49 -18.25 -4.26
C ARG A 23 2.24 -18.61 -2.81
N THR A 24 2.52 -17.70 -1.91
CA THR A 24 2.46 -17.94 -0.46
C THR A 24 1.44 -17.06 0.26
N ASP A 25 0.80 -16.13 -0.44
CA ASP A 25 -0.04 -15.09 0.16
C ASP A 25 0.70 -14.36 1.28
N LYS A 26 1.93 -13.95 0.99
CA LYS A 26 2.76 -13.22 1.95
C LYS A 26 3.13 -11.85 1.40
N MET A 27 2.98 -10.86 2.25
CA MET A 27 3.39 -9.49 2.00
C MET A 27 4.67 -9.22 2.78
N PHE A 28 5.78 -9.01 2.08
CA PHE A 28 7.04 -8.61 2.70
C PHE A 28 7.07 -7.09 2.82
N ILE A 29 7.36 -6.61 4.01
CA ILE A 29 7.38 -5.18 4.30
C ILE A 29 8.80 -4.65 4.16
N HIS A 30 9.08 -4.00 3.03
CA HIS A 30 10.37 -3.34 2.83
C HIS A 30 10.48 -2.08 3.67
N HIS A 31 9.41 -1.31 3.72
CA HIS A 31 9.33 -0.07 4.47
C HIS A 31 7.88 0.25 4.76
N ASP A 32 7.59 0.66 5.99
CA ASP A 32 6.26 1.09 6.39
C ASP A 32 6.39 2.21 7.40
N ARG A 33 6.03 3.42 6.99
CA ARG A 33 6.15 4.59 7.83
C ARG A 33 5.16 4.58 8.99
N MET A 34 3.99 3.97 8.79
CA MET A 34 2.93 3.94 9.80
C MET A 34 3.19 2.90 10.88
N PHE A 35 3.81 1.80 10.50
CA PHE A 35 4.14 0.70 11.40
C PHE A 35 5.60 0.29 11.19
N PRO A 36 6.57 1.12 11.66
CA PRO A 36 7.99 0.85 11.42
C PRO A 36 8.46 -0.51 11.90
N ASP A 37 7.82 -1.06 12.95
CA ASP A 37 8.18 -2.36 13.50
C ASP A 37 7.89 -3.52 12.56
N MET A 38 7.07 -3.29 11.52
CA MET A 38 6.76 -4.30 10.52
C MET A 38 7.87 -4.49 9.48
N GLN A 39 8.79 -3.53 9.39
CA GLN A 39 9.86 -3.57 8.40
C GLN A 39 10.68 -4.85 8.49
N GLY A 40 10.89 -5.52 7.35
CA GLY A 40 11.63 -6.77 7.27
C GLY A 40 10.81 -8.00 7.63
N LYS A 41 9.54 -7.85 7.97
CA LYS A 41 8.65 -8.96 8.33
C LYS A 41 7.68 -9.28 7.21
N GLN A 42 7.03 -10.44 7.33
CA GLN A 42 6.04 -10.90 6.36
C GLN A 42 4.68 -11.09 7.03
N TYR A 43 3.63 -10.75 6.30
CA TYR A 43 2.25 -10.84 6.77
C TYR A 43 1.35 -11.39 5.66
N THR A 44 0.31 -12.10 6.03
CA THR A 44 -0.75 -12.46 5.08
C THR A 44 -1.61 -11.22 4.80
N THR A 45 -2.38 -11.26 3.72
CA THR A 45 -3.35 -10.18 3.42
C THR A 45 -4.33 -10.01 4.57
N LYS A 46 -4.76 -11.09 5.20
CA LYS A 46 -5.68 -11.05 6.35
C LYS A 46 -5.05 -10.34 7.55
N GLU A 47 -3.80 -10.65 7.85
CA GLU A 47 -3.09 -10.00 8.95
C GLU A 47 -2.94 -8.49 8.71
N LEU A 48 -2.67 -8.09 7.47
CA LEU A 48 -2.58 -6.67 7.12
C LEU A 48 -3.93 -5.97 7.24
N ASP A 49 -5.02 -6.63 6.83
CA ASP A 49 -6.37 -6.09 7.00
C ASP A 49 -6.64 -5.77 8.47
N GLU A 50 -6.26 -6.67 9.36
CA GLU A 50 -6.48 -6.48 10.80
C GLU A 50 -5.65 -5.32 11.35
N LEU A 51 -4.38 -5.23 10.95
CA LEU A 51 -3.49 -4.17 11.41
C LEU A 51 -3.93 -2.80 10.91
N TYR A 52 -4.22 -2.69 9.62
CA TYR A 52 -4.58 -1.42 9.01
C TYR A 52 -6.01 -1.00 9.28
N SER A 53 -6.88 -1.91 9.70
CA SER A 53 -8.26 -1.58 10.09
C SER A 53 -8.31 -0.55 11.21
N LYS A 54 -7.24 -0.47 12.00
CA LYS A 54 -7.14 0.45 13.14
C LYS A 54 -6.95 1.91 12.71
N ILE A 55 -6.40 2.13 11.51
CA ILE A 55 -6.10 3.47 11.01
C ILE A 55 -6.81 3.78 9.70
N LEU A 56 -7.46 2.82 9.08
CA LEU A 56 -8.17 3.02 7.83
C LEU A 56 -9.44 3.82 8.08
N PHE A 57 -9.61 4.90 7.31
CA PHE A 57 -10.82 5.71 7.38
C PHE A 57 -12.02 4.84 7.02
N LYS A 58 -13.05 4.85 7.86
CA LYS A 58 -14.17 3.92 7.75
C LYS A 58 -14.84 3.92 6.38
N ALA A 59 -15.03 5.09 5.80
CA ALA A 59 -15.66 5.23 4.49
C ALA A 59 -14.84 4.59 3.36
N ASP A 60 -13.54 4.35 3.57
CA ASP A 60 -12.64 3.80 2.57
C ASP A 60 -12.38 2.30 2.72
N CYS A 61 -13.07 1.63 3.65
CA CYS A 61 -12.89 0.19 3.85
C CYS A 61 -13.23 -0.63 2.60
N ALA A 62 -14.23 -0.21 1.84
CA ALA A 62 -14.61 -0.88 0.59
C ALA A 62 -13.51 -0.72 -0.47
N VAL A 63 -12.83 0.43 -0.50
CA VAL A 63 -11.71 0.68 -1.42
C VAL A 63 -10.55 -0.27 -1.10
N TRP A 64 -10.20 -0.39 0.18
CA TRP A 64 -9.17 -1.32 0.62
C TRP A 64 -9.45 -2.75 0.14
N LYS A 65 -10.67 -3.25 0.39
CA LYS A 65 -11.07 -4.60 -0.01
C LYS A 65 -11.05 -4.79 -1.52
N LYS A 66 -11.44 -3.75 -2.26
CA LYS A 66 -11.49 -3.79 -3.73
C LYS A 66 -10.12 -3.98 -4.37
N TYR A 67 -9.05 -3.47 -3.74
CA TYR A 67 -7.71 -3.47 -4.32
C TYR A 67 -6.68 -4.31 -3.56
N LEU A 68 -6.84 -4.49 -2.26
CA LEU A 68 -5.82 -5.11 -1.41
C LEU A 68 -6.24 -6.44 -0.78
N SER A 69 -7.40 -6.97 -1.12
CA SER A 69 -7.76 -8.34 -0.76
C SER A 69 -6.92 -9.32 -1.59
N ARG A 70 -6.75 -10.54 -1.10
CA ARG A 70 -6.03 -11.58 -1.85
C ARG A 70 -6.62 -11.76 -3.24
N ARG A 71 -7.95 -11.85 -3.34
CA ARG A 71 -8.65 -11.98 -4.63
C ARG A 71 -8.30 -10.84 -5.58
N ALA A 72 -8.32 -9.62 -5.08
CA ALA A 72 -8.02 -8.43 -5.89
C ALA A 72 -6.57 -8.43 -6.36
N LEU A 73 -5.64 -8.76 -5.48
CA LEU A 73 -4.22 -8.82 -5.82
C LEU A 73 -3.94 -9.88 -6.90
N LEU A 74 -4.57 -11.05 -6.78
CA LEU A 74 -4.43 -12.11 -7.79
C LEU A 74 -5.02 -11.66 -9.14
N ARG A 75 -6.14 -10.93 -9.12
CA ARG A 75 -6.75 -10.39 -10.33
C ARG A 75 -5.84 -9.36 -11.00
N ILE A 76 -5.24 -8.47 -10.24
CA ILE A 76 -4.30 -7.47 -10.76
C ILE A 76 -3.08 -8.15 -11.37
N LEU A 77 -2.54 -9.14 -10.68
CA LEU A 77 -1.37 -9.89 -11.15
C LEU A 77 -1.64 -10.57 -12.49
N GLY A 78 -2.84 -11.09 -12.70
CA GLY A 78 -3.24 -11.76 -13.94
C GLY A 78 -3.81 -10.84 -15.00
N SER A 79 -3.93 -9.53 -14.75
CA SER A 79 -4.48 -8.58 -15.72
C SER A 79 -3.45 -8.20 -16.78
N ASP A 80 -3.92 -7.64 -17.89
CA ASP A 80 -3.04 -7.22 -19.00
C ASP A 80 -2.02 -6.17 -18.54
N SER A 81 -2.47 -5.16 -17.81
CA SER A 81 -1.58 -4.10 -17.33
C SER A 81 -0.71 -4.53 -16.17
N GLY A 82 -1.17 -5.48 -15.36
CA GLY A 82 -0.49 -5.86 -14.12
C GLY A 82 -0.37 -4.73 -13.13
N SER A 83 -1.24 -3.74 -13.20
CA SER A 83 -1.15 -2.55 -12.36
C SER A 83 -2.52 -2.04 -11.92
N ALA A 84 -2.51 -1.28 -10.82
CA ALA A 84 -3.68 -0.56 -10.33
C ALA A 84 -3.20 0.65 -9.54
N GLU A 85 -4.04 1.68 -9.51
CA GLU A 85 -3.78 2.90 -8.77
C GLU A 85 -5.08 3.33 -8.11
N PHE A 86 -5.00 3.71 -6.84
CA PHE A 86 -6.18 4.17 -6.11
C PHE A 86 -5.77 5.06 -4.96
N GLU A 87 -6.75 5.74 -4.38
CA GLU A 87 -6.55 6.62 -3.24
C GLU A 87 -7.42 6.17 -2.09
N LEU A 88 -6.92 6.32 -0.86
CA LEU A 88 -7.69 6.11 0.34
C LEU A 88 -7.11 6.97 1.47
N ARG A 89 -7.86 7.06 2.56
CA ARG A 89 -7.49 7.86 3.71
C ARG A 89 -7.11 6.98 4.89
N PHE A 90 -6.08 7.42 5.61
CA PHE A 90 -5.77 6.86 6.93
C PHE A 90 -6.10 7.90 7.98
N GLU A 91 -6.69 7.45 9.07
CA GLU A 91 -7.14 8.30 10.15
C GLU A 91 -6.43 7.92 11.44
N TYR A 92 -5.74 8.88 12.01
CA TYR A 92 -5.12 8.73 13.32
C TYR A 92 -6.03 9.37 14.37
N SER A 93 -6.03 8.84 15.59
CA SER A 93 -6.95 9.26 16.65
C SER A 93 -6.91 10.74 16.99
N ASP A 94 -5.80 11.42 16.71
CA ASP A 94 -5.55 12.80 17.07
C ASP A 94 -5.44 13.76 15.90
N ARG A 95 -5.71 13.29 14.68
CA ARG A 95 -5.55 14.09 13.46
C ARG A 95 -6.71 13.87 12.50
N GLU A 96 -6.84 14.83 11.56
CA GLU A 96 -7.74 14.66 10.42
C GLU A 96 -7.26 13.53 9.52
N PRO A 97 -8.17 12.84 8.82
CA PRO A 97 -7.78 11.83 7.85
C PRO A 97 -6.86 12.41 6.78
N GLU A 98 -5.82 11.67 6.44
CA GLU A 98 -4.87 12.04 5.40
C GLU A 98 -5.01 11.14 4.18
N TRP A 99 -4.91 11.72 3.00
CA TRP A 99 -4.99 11.00 1.74
C TRP A 99 -3.67 10.37 1.36
N TYR A 100 -3.75 9.13 0.89
CA TYR A 100 -2.61 8.39 0.36
C TYR A 100 -2.96 7.86 -1.02
N LYS A 101 -2.00 7.98 -1.93
CA LYS A 101 -2.08 7.39 -3.26
C LYS A 101 -1.33 6.07 -3.24
N ILE A 102 -2.00 5.01 -3.67
CA ILE A 102 -1.45 3.66 -3.63
C ILE A 102 -1.30 3.15 -5.06
N ASN A 103 -0.11 2.62 -5.36
CA ASN A 103 0.21 2.02 -6.63
C ASN A 103 0.51 0.55 -6.44
N ILE A 104 -0.03 -0.29 -7.31
CA ILE A 104 0.27 -1.71 -7.37
C ILE A 104 0.81 -1.99 -8.76
N GLU A 105 1.98 -2.65 -8.84
CA GLU A 105 2.59 -2.99 -10.11
C GLU A 105 3.15 -4.40 -10.08
N ARG A 106 2.99 -5.11 -11.20
CA ARG A 106 3.56 -6.44 -11.35
C ARG A 106 5.09 -6.36 -11.41
N LEU A 107 5.73 -7.12 -10.53
CA LEU A 107 7.19 -7.22 -10.49
C LEU A 107 7.67 -8.38 -11.37
N ASP A 108 6.97 -9.50 -11.29
CA ASP A 108 7.14 -10.66 -12.15
C ASP A 108 5.84 -11.48 -12.16
N GLU A 109 5.86 -12.68 -12.74
CA GLU A 109 4.65 -13.51 -12.89
C GLU A 109 3.97 -13.89 -11.57
N ASN A 110 4.69 -13.83 -10.45
CA ASN A 110 4.20 -14.26 -9.14
C ASN A 110 4.15 -13.14 -8.10
N ARG A 111 4.71 -11.98 -8.40
CA ARG A 111 4.88 -10.93 -7.39
C ARG A 111 4.39 -9.57 -7.86
N LEU A 112 3.85 -8.84 -6.89
CA LEU A 112 3.45 -7.44 -7.04
C LEU A 112 4.26 -6.57 -6.10
N ILE A 113 4.54 -5.34 -6.51
CA ILE A 113 5.07 -4.32 -5.62
C ILE A 113 3.94 -3.33 -5.32
N ILE A 114 3.77 -2.99 -4.05
CA ILE A 114 2.74 -2.07 -3.58
C ILE A 114 3.44 -0.93 -2.88
N SER A 115 3.15 0.29 -3.31
CA SER A 115 3.76 1.48 -2.73
C SER A 115 2.70 2.54 -2.48
N ASP A 116 2.93 3.39 -1.48
CA ASP A 116 2.04 4.50 -1.25
C ASP A 116 2.81 5.78 -0.95
N LYS A 117 2.10 6.88 -1.08
CA LYS A 117 2.63 8.21 -0.79
C LYS A 117 1.51 9.06 -0.20
N ASN A 118 1.85 9.80 0.86
CA ASN A 118 0.94 10.78 1.43
C ASN A 118 0.81 11.96 0.48
N ILE A 119 -0.42 12.22 0.02
CA ILE A 119 -0.72 13.32 -0.90
C ILE A 119 -1.57 14.42 -0.24
N TYR A 120 -1.77 14.32 1.08
CA TYR A 120 -2.58 15.29 1.81
C TYR A 120 -2.08 16.72 1.64
N GLY A 121 -0.78 16.93 1.74
CA GLY A 121 -0.17 18.23 1.55
C GLY A 121 -0.38 18.78 0.15
N ASP A 122 -0.27 17.93 -0.85
CA ASP A 122 -0.44 18.32 -2.25
C ASP A 122 -1.90 18.70 -2.54
N ILE A 123 -2.86 17.94 -2.03
CA ILE A 123 -4.29 18.24 -2.19
C ILE A 123 -4.62 19.55 -1.51
N LYS A 124 -4.15 19.77 -0.28
CA LYS A 124 -4.39 21.00 0.47
C LYS A 124 -3.79 22.20 -0.23
N LYS A 125 -2.57 22.08 -0.73
CA LYS A 125 -1.90 23.13 -1.50
C LYS A 125 -2.69 23.49 -2.75
N PHE A 126 -3.16 22.48 -3.47
CA PHE A 126 -3.96 22.67 -4.68
C PHE A 126 -5.27 23.39 -4.38
N SER A 127 -5.93 23.04 -3.28
CA SER A 127 -7.18 23.66 -2.85
C SER A 127 -6.98 25.14 -2.51
N LEU A 128 -5.85 25.49 -1.91
CA LEU A 128 -5.54 26.87 -1.55
C LEU A 128 -5.22 27.77 -2.74
N GLN A 129 -4.88 27.19 -3.88
CA GLN A 129 -4.55 27.93 -5.10
C GLN A 129 -5.77 28.28 -5.95
N ARG A 130 -6.94 27.82 -5.57
CA ARG A 130 -8.17 28.10 -6.30
C ARG A 130 -8.76 29.47 -5.94
#